data_76526c1183059967696b8e6bd916c6ae
#
_entry.id   76526c1183059967696b8e6bd916c6ae
#
_cell.length_a   1.000
_cell.length_b   1.000
_cell.length_c   1.000
_cell.angle_alpha   90.00
_cell.angle_beta   90.00
_cell.angle_gamma   90.00
#
_symmetry.space_group_name_H-M   'P 1'
#
loop_
_entity.id
_entity.type
_entity.pdbx_description
1 polymer ?
#
loop_
_entity_poly.entity_id
_entity_poly.type
_entity_poly.pdbx_seq_one_letter_code
_entity_poly.pdbx_strand_id
1 'polypeptide(L)'
;MNETRAFATLSLFAVGIVLGVVVHAFVDKGPAENPYPALPKIEEPRAAHDVVAAIGADDAQSLSRLIDPTMLNDLDSALQPITDVRTTKFVGAVESEGRLLSAYVVTGKTTEGIDFVVGFVLRVANDQVVGVN
;
A
#
# COMPACT_ATOMS: atom_id res chain seq x y z
N MET A 1 -28.62 54.91 -23.78
CA MET A 1 -27.84 54.50 -22.60
C MET A 1 -28.30 53.19 -21.98
N ASN A 2 -29.54 52.78 -22.20
CA ASN A 2 -30.06 51.53 -21.63
C ASN A 2 -29.70 50.23 -22.39
N GLU A 3 -29.44 50.36 -23.72
CA GLU A 3 -29.14 49.17 -24.54
C GLU A 3 -27.75 48.59 -24.29
N THR A 4 -26.76 49.43 -24.03
CA THR A 4 -25.37 48.98 -23.76
C THR A 4 -25.26 48.21 -22.44
N ARG A 5 -26.12 48.52 -21.45
CA ARG A 5 -26.15 47.81 -20.16
C ARG A 5 -26.82 46.44 -20.28
N ALA A 6 -27.87 46.34 -21.14
CA ALA A 6 -28.54 45.06 -21.40
C ALA A 6 -27.64 44.06 -22.09
N PHE A 7 -26.83 44.48 -23.07
CA PHE A 7 -25.88 43.65 -23.76
C PHE A 7 -24.76 43.15 -22.83
N ALA A 8 -24.25 44.02 -21.96
CA ALA A 8 -23.20 43.63 -21.01
C ALA A 8 -23.72 42.59 -20.00
N THR A 9 -24.95 42.72 -19.54
CA THR A 9 -25.56 41.77 -18.61
C THR A 9 -25.85 40.42 -19.26
N LEU A 10 -26.30 40.44 -20.53
CA LEU A 10 -26.55 39.19 -21.29
C LEU A 10 -25.26 38.43 -21.58
N SER A 11 -24.19 39.17 -21.93
CA SER A 11 -22.87 38.55 -22.17
C SER A 11 -22.27 37.92 -20.91
N LEU A 12 -22.42 38.56 -19.75
CA LEU A 12 -21.97 38.02 -18.48
C LEU A 12 -22.74 36.74 -18.11
N PHE A 13 -24.03 36.68 -18.39
CA PHE A 13 -24.87 35.51 -18.12
C PHE A 13 -24.50 34.34 -19.03
N ALA A 14 -24.25 34.59 -20.32
CA ALA A 14 -23.82 33.58 -21.29
C ALA A 14 -22.45 33.00 -20.94
N VAL A 15 -21.49 33.81 -20.53
CA VAL A 15 -20.16 33.37 -20.09
C VAL A 15 -20.27 32.55 -18.80
N GLY A 16 -21.14 32.95 -17.87
CA GLY A 16 -21.39 32.20 -16.63
C GLY A 16 -21.96 30.80 -16.88
N ILE A 17 -22.90 30.67 -17.82
CA ILE A 17 -23.50 29.37 -18.19
C ILE A 17 -22.47 28.46 -18.87
N VAL A 18 -21.66 29.00 -19.79
CA VAL A 18 -20.62 28.22 -20.49
C VAL A 18 -19.56 27.76 -19.49
N LEU A 19 -19.09 28.61 -18.58
CA LEU A 19 -18.15 28.21 -17.52
C LEU A 19 -18.76 27.19 -16.58
N GLY A 20 -20.03 27.36 -16.20
CA GLY A 20 -20.73 26.40 -15.34
C GLY A 20 -20.86 25.02 -15.98
N VAL A 21 -21.17 24.95 -17.28
CA VAL A 21 -21.26 23.67 -18.02
C VAL A 21 -19.89 23.02 -18.17
N VAL A 22 -18.84 23.78 -18.44
CA VAL A 22 -17.48 23.27 -18.56
C VAL A 22 -17.00 22.73 -17.24
N VAL A 23 -17.21 23.46 -16.13
CA VAL A 23 -16.83 22.98 -14.79
C VAL A 23 -17.62 21.72 -14.40
N HIS A 24 -18.92 21.66 -14.71
CA HIS A 24 -19.75 20.49 -14.44
C HIS A 24 -19.29 19.26 -15.24
N ALA A 25 -18.91 19.46 -16.51
CA ALA A 25 -18.39 18.39 -17.36
C ALA A 25 -17.02 17.83 -16.90
N PHE A 26 -16.24 18.63 -16.15
CA PHE A 26 -14.98 18.16 -15.54
C PHE A 26 -15.18 17.54 -14.16
N VAL A 27 -16.21 17.93 -13.43
CA VAL A 27 -16.51 17.42 -12.08
C VAL A 27 -17.31 16.12 -12.14
N ASP A 28 -18.15 15.94 -13.16
CA ASP A 28 -18.95 14.72 -13.39
C ASP A 28 -18.19 13.57 -14.08
N LYS A 29 -16.90 13.71 -14.36
CA LYS A 29 -16.08 12.55 -14.65
C LYS A 29 -15.93 11.79 -13.34
N GLY A 30 -16.77 10.78 -13.14
CA GLY A 30 -16.61 9.82 -12.06
C GLY A 30 -15.16 9.35 -11.96
N PRO A 31 -14.76 8.74 -10.83
CA PRO A 31 -13.39 8.24 -10.65
C PRO A 31 -13.00 7.46 -11.91
N ALA A 32 -11.83 7.82 -12.49
CA ALA A 32 -11.34 7.17 -13.70
C ALA A 32 -11.43 5.65 -13.50
N GLU A 33 -12.12 4.96 -14.41
CA GLU A 33 -12.27 3.52 -14.37
C GLU A 33 -10.86 2.92 -14.28
N ASN A 34 -10.60 2.13 -13.25
CA ASN A 34 -9.28 1.55 -13.04
C ASN A 34 -8.97 0.65 -14.24
N PRO A 35 -7.98 0.97 -15.10
CA PRO A 35 -7.68 0.18 -16.29
C PRO A 35 -7.12 -1.22 -15.95
N TYR A 36 -6.81 -1.46 -14.68
CA TYR A 36 -6.30 -2.75 -14.23
C TYR A 36 -7.46 -3.64 -13.75
N PRO A 37 -7.47 -4.92 -14.13
CA PRO A 37 -8.44 -5.86 -13.59
C PRO A 37 -8.33 -5.92 -12.08
N ALA A 38 -9.45 -6.05 -11.39
CA ALA A 38 -9.45 -6.25 -9.95
C ALA A 38 -8.69 -7.55 -9.64
N LEU A 39 -7.57 -7.45 -8.93
CA LEU A 39 -6.84 -8.62 -8.46
C LEU A 39 -7.70 -9.36 -7.43
N PRO A 40 -7.71 -10.69 -7.45
CA PRO A 40 -8.40 -11.46 -6.42
C PRO A 40 -7.85 -11.08 -5.05
N LYS A 41 -8.75 -10.80 -4.12
CA LYS A 41 -8.37 -10.49 -2.74
C LYS A 41 -7.98 -11.80 -2.05
N ILE A 42 -6.70 -11.99 -1.84
CA ILE A 42 -6.15 -13.12 -1.09
C ILE A 42 -5.99 -12.70 0.37
N GLU A 43 -6.49 -13.55 1.29
CA GLU A 43 -6.30 -13.35 2.72
C GLU A 43 -4.83 -13.57 3.11
N GLU A 44 -4.45 -12.97 4.24
CA GLU A 44 -3.10 -13.15 4.80
C GLU A 44 -2.83 -14.63 5.11
N PRO A 45 -1.79 -15.25 4.53
CA PRO A 45 -1.42 -16.62 4.85
C PRO A 45 -0.98 -16.74 6.32
N ARG A 46 -1.47 -17.77 7.00
CA ARG A 46 -1.18 -17.97 8.43
C ARG A 46 0.31 -18.04 8.75
N ALA A 47 1.07 -18.79 7.95
CA ALA A 47 2.52 -18.91 8.14
C ALA A 47 3.25 -17.57 8.04
N ALA A 48 2.83 -16.71 7.11
CA ALA A 48 3.37 -15.36 6.97
C ALA A 48 2.94 -14.46 8.13
N HIS A 49 1.67 -14.55 8.56
CA HIS A 49 1.16 -13.83 9.71
C HIS A 49 1.97 -14.13 11.00
N ASP A 50 2.24 -15.41 11.26
CA ASP A 50 2.97 -15.84 12.46
C ASP A 50 4.40 -15.27 12.49
N VAL A 51 5.08 -15.23 11.32
CA VAL A 51 6.41 -14.61 11.19
C VAL A 51 6.34 -13.10 11.45
N VAL A 52 5.38 -12.41 10.86
CA VAL A 52 5.24 -10.95 11.02
C VAL A 52 4.81 -10.58 12.44
N ALA A 53 3.98 -11.38 13.09
CA ALA A 53 3.63 -11.20 14.48
C ALA A 53 4.87 -11.34 15.40
N ALA A 54 5.76 -12.29 15.11
CA ALA A 54 7.01 -12.45 15.85
C ALA A 54 7.97 -11.26 15.64
N ILE A 55 8.03 -10.70 14.41
CA ILE A 55 8.78 -9.46 14.14
C ILE A 55 8.23 -8.31 14.98
N GLY A 56 6.91 -8.12 14.98
CA GLY A 56 6.25 -7.04 15.72
C GLY A 56 6.41 -7.15 17.25
N ALA A 57 6.59 -8.39 17.76
CA ALA A 57 6.83 -8.67 19.16
C ALA A 57 8.31 -8.68 19.58
N ASP A 58 9.23 -8.50 18.63
CA ASP A 58 10.69 -8.65 18.83
C ASP A 58 11.05 -10.03 19.41
N ASP A 59 10.34 -11.07 18.96
CA ASP A 59 10.47 -12.45 19.46
C ASP A 59 11.41 -13.27 18.55
N ALA A 60 12.70 -13.13 18.79
CA ALA A 60 13.75 -13.86 18.06
C ALA A 60 13.64 -15.39 18.23
N GLN A 61 13.11 -15.87 19.36
CA GLN A 61 12.97 -17.30 19.60
C GLN A 61 11.86 -17.90 18.72
N SER A 62 10.74 -17.22 18.60
CA SER A 62 9.67 -17.64 17.69
C SER A 62 10.10 -17.56 16.25
N LEU A 63 10.79 -16.49 15.83
CA LEU A 63 11.33 -16.36 14.47
C LEU A 63 12.24 -17.54 14.11
N SER A 64 13.15 -17.95 14.99
CA SER A 64 14.08 -19.07 14.74
C SER A 64 13.39 -20.43 14.61
N ARG A 65 12.14 -20.56 15.07
CA ARG A 65 11.31 -21.76 14.91
C ARG A 65 10.48 -21.75 13.64
N LEU A 66 10.13 -20.55 13.17
CA LEU A 66 9.22 -20.35 12.02
C LEU A 66 9.96 -20.33 10.69
N ILE A 67 11.21 -19.85 10.69
CA ILE A 67 12.03 -19.71 9.49
C ILE A 67 13.46 -20.20 9.74
N ASP A 68 14.14 -20.65 8.68
CA ASP A 68 15.50 -21.12 8.78
C ASP A 68 16.54 -19.99 8.94
N PRO A 69 17.79 -20.29 9.33
CA PRO A 69 18.81 -19.26 9.55
C PRO A 69 19.14 -18.41 8.31
N THR A 70 19.01 -18.97 7.10
CA THR A 70 19.26 -18.21 5.86
C THR A 70 18.17 -17.16 5.68
N MET A 71 16.92 -17.54 5.85
CA MET A 71 15.79 -16.62 5.78
C MET A 71 15.81 -15.58 6.90
N LEU A 72 16.33 -15.91 8.10
CA LEU A 72 16.56 -14.93 9.16
C LEU A 72 17.52 -13.81 8.72
N ASN A 73 18.62 -14.18 8.07
CA ASN A 73 19.58 -13.20 7.54
C ASN A 73 18.97 -12.33 6.42
N ASP A 74 18.14 -12.93 5.55
CA ASP A 74 17.44 -12.21 4.51
C ASP A 74 16.43 -11.23 5.12
N LEU A 75 15.71 -11.65 6.16
CA LEU A 75 14.76 -10.82 6.88
C LEU A 75 15.45 -9.66 7.60
N ASP A 76 16.54 -9.91 8.30
CA ASP A 76 17.34 -8.88 8.96
C ASP A 76 17.84 -7.85 7.94
N SER A 77 18.28 -8.31 6.77
CA SER A 77 18.70 -7.43 5.68
C SER A 77 17.55 -6.60 5.13
N ALA A 78 16.36 -7.21 4.99
CA ALA A 78 15.16 -6.52 4.51
C ALA A 78 14.64 -5.45 5.50
N LEU A 79 14.79 -5.70 6.81
CA LEU A 79 14.33 -4.79 7.86
C LEU A 79 15.31 -3.64 8.14
N GLN A 80 16.57 -3.73 7.69
CA GLN A 80 17.50 -2.64 7.86
C GLN A 80 17.00 -1.35 7.19
N PRO A 81 17.17 -0.17 7.79
CA PRO A 81 17.88 0.14 9.04
C PRO A 81 17.02 0.18 10.31
N ILE A 82 15.84 -0.45 10.34
CA ILE A 82 14.94 -0.42 11.50
C ILE A 82 15.52 -1.27 12.63
N THR A 83 15.65 -0.69 13.81
CA THR A 83 16.09 -1.37 15.04
C THR A 83 14.99 -1.45 16.11
N ASP A 84 13.98 -0.59 16.00
CA ASP A 84 12.80 -0.57 16.89
C ASP A 84 11.54 -0.63 16.03
N VAL A 85 10.96 -1.82 15.88
CA VAL A 85 9.72 -2.04 15.10
C VAL A 85 8.53 -1.45 15.84
N ARG A 86 7.74 -0.61 15.16
CA ARG A 86 6.55 0.04 15.72
C ARG A 86 5.26 -0.60 15.23
N THR A 87 5.14 -0.80 13.93
CA THR A 87 3.97 -1.44 13.34
C THR A 87 4.37 -2.34 12.18
N THR A 88 3.62 -3.42 12.04
CA THR A 88 3.66 -4.30 10.88
C THR A 88 2.28 -4.32 10.23
N LYS A 89 2.23 -4.26 8.91
CA LYS A 89 0.96 -4.24 8.18
C LYS A 89 1.03 -5.14 6.95
N PHE A 90 0.07 -6.05 6.85
CA PHE A 90 -0.20 -6.79 5.63
C PHE A 90 -0.79 -5.86 4.57
N VAL A 91 -0.22 -5.85 3.38
CA VAL A 91 -0.64 -5.02 2.24
C VAL A 91 -1.52 -5.82 1.29
N GLY A 92 -1.15 -7.06 1.04
CA GLY A 92 -1.86 -7.96 0.14
C GLY A 92 -1.01 -9.16 -0.24
N ALA A 93 -1.62 -10.12 -0.92
CA ALA A 93 -0.92 -11.27 -1.45
C ALA A 93 -1.34 -11.54 -2.90
N VAL A 94 -0.44 -12.15 -3.65
CA VAL A 94 -0.69 -12.65 -5.00
C VAL A 94 -0.19 -14.09 -5.11
N GLU A 95 -0.88 -14.89 -5.90
CA GLU A 95 -0.43 -16.25 -6.23
C GLU A 95 0.44 -16.21 -7.49
N SER A 96 1.59 -16.86 -7.41
CA SER A 96 2.51 -17.03 -8.54
C SER A 96 3.17 -18.39 -8.46
N GLU A 97 3.01 -19.19 -9.50
CA GLU A 97 3.66 -20.50 -9.64
C GLU A 97 3.45 -21.46 -8.43
N GLY A 98 2.22 -21.47 -7.89
CA GLY A 98 1.86 -22.32 -6.74
C GLY A 98 2.42 -21.81 -5.39
N ARG A 99 2.86 -20.56 -5.33
CA ARG A 99 3.34 -19.89 -4.12
C ARG A 99 2.51 -18.63 -3.88
N LEU A 100 2.33 -18.27 -2.63
CA LEU A 100 1.74 -17.00 -2.23
C LEU A 100 2.87 -16.00 -1.93
N LEU A 101 2.84 -14.87 -2.62
CA LEU A 101 3.72 -13.74 -2.37
C LEU A 101 2.98 -12.74 -1.51
N SER A 102 3.31 -12.66 -0.24
CA SER A 102 2.64 -11.81 0.75
C SER A 102 3.47 -10.58 1.06
N ALA A 103 2.94 -9.41 0.73
CA ALA A 103 3.63 -8.13 0.91
C ALA A 103 3.28 -7.50 2.25
N TYR A 104 4.30 -6.96 2.91
CA TYR A 104 4.22 -6.31 4.20
C TYR A 104 4.92 -4.97 4.19
N VAL A 105 4.43 -4.07 5.04
CA VAL A 105 5.09 -2.81 5.39
C VAL A 105 5.35 -2.81 6.88
N VAL A 106 6.58 -2.45 7.23
CA VAL A 106 7.03 -2.28 8.62
C VAL A 106 7.44 -0.84 8.82
N THR A 107 6.95 -0.24 9.88
CA THR A 107 7.40 1.08 10.34
C THR A 107 8.17 0.93 11.64
N GLY A 108 9.15 1.75 11.83
CA GLY A 108 9.95 1.72 13.04
C GLY A 108 10.95 2.86 13.11
N LYS A 109 11.87 2.75 14.03
CA LYS A 109 12.94 3.72 14.21
C LYS A 109 14.30 3.10 13.99
N THR A 110 15.21 3.89 13.45
CA THR A 110 16.63 3.55 13.39
C THR A 110 17.29 3.71 14.76
N THR A 111 18.53 3.25 14.89
CA THR A 111 19.36 3.47 16.10
C THR A 111 19.48 4.96 16.47
N GLU A 112 19.41 5.85 15.48
CA GLU A 112 19.47 7.30 15.67
C GLU A 112 18.10 7.92 16.03
N GLY A 113 17.04 7.09 16.14
CA GLY A 113 15.69 7.54 16.46
C GLY A 113 14.91 8.13 15.28
N ILE A 114 15.40 7.96 14.05
CA ILE A 114 14.74 8.45 12.83
C ILE A 114 13.63 7.48 12.45
N ASP A 115 12.46 8.01 12.12
CA ASP A 115 11.35 7.20 11.62
C ASP A 115 11.65 6.65 10.22
N PHE A 116 11.43 5.36 10.04
CA PHE A 116 11.72 4.66 8.80
C PHE A 116 10.60 3.70 8.41
N VAL A 117 10.45 3.47 7.12
CA VAL A 117 9.46 2.56 6.55
C VAL A 117 10.16 1.63 5.57
N VAL A 118 9.97 0.33 5.73
CA VAL A 118 10.44 -0.69 4.79
C VAL A 118 9.30 -1.56 4.33
N GLY A 119 9.41 -2.09 3.11
CA GLY A 119 8.54 -3.12 2.57
C GLY A 119 9.33 -4.38 2.29
N PHE A 120 8.73 -5.54 2.50
CA PHE A 120 9.28 -6.83 2.14
C PHE A 120 8.18 -7.81 1.71
N VAL A 121 8.57 -8.89 1.08
CA VAL A 121 7.67 -9.94 0.61
C VAL A 121 8.07 -11.28 1.21
N LEU A 122 7.12 -11.99 1.81
CA LEU A 122 7.28 -13.37 2.21
C LEU A 122 6.72 -14.30 1.14
N ARG A 123 7.49 -15.30 0.75
CA ARG A 123 7.06 -16.38 -0.12
C ARG A 123 6.55 -17.53 0.74
N VAL A 124 5.31 -17.93 0.53
CA VAL A 124 4.66 -19.02 1.28
C VAL A 124 4.30 -20.14 0.33
N ALA A 125 4.68 -21.36 0.67
CA ALA A 125 4.29 -22.58 -0.02
C ALA A 125 4.02 -23.68 1.01
N ASN A 126 2.97 -24.48 0.78
CA ASN A 126 2.57 -25.56 1.67
C ASN A 126 2.43 -25.12 3.15
N ASP A 127 1.85 -23.96 3.37
CA ASP A 127 1.66 -23.33 4.68
C ASP A 127 2.97 -23.09 5.47
N GLN A 128 4.05 -22.85 4.76
CA GLN A 128 5.36 -22.50 5.31
C GLN A 128 5.96 -21.31 4.57
N VAL A 129 6.68 -20.46 5.29
CA VAL A 129 7.50 -19.43 4.67
C VAL A 129 8.75 -20.08 4.07
N VAL A 130 8.93 -19.89 2.76
CA VAL A 130 10.01 -20.50 1.98
C VAL A 130 10.97 -19.47 1.39
N GLY A 131 10.79 -18.20 1.72
CA GLY A 131 11.71 -17.14 1.28
C GLY A 131 11.28 -15.74 1.70
N VAL A 132 12.26 -14.85 1.73
CA VAL A 132 12.12 -13.41 2.01
C VAL A 132 12.73 -12.63 0.84
N ASN A 133 12.08 -11.54 0.41
CA ASN A 133 12.59 -10.62 -0.62
C ASN A 133 12.37 -9.17 -0.19
#